data_062e6825c820747fb26b573f7419c204
#
_entry.id   062e6825c820747fb26b573f7419c204
#
_cell.length_a   1.000
_cell.length_b   1.000
_cell.length_c   1.000
_cell.angle_alpha   90.00
_cell.angle_beta   90.00
_cell.angle_gamma   90.00
#
_symmetry.space_group_name_H-M   'P 1'
#
loop_
_entity.id
_entity.type
_entity.pdbx_description
1 polymer ?
#
loop_
_entity_poly.entity_id
_entity_poly.type
_entity_poly.pdbx_seq_one_letter_code
_entity_poly.pdbx_strand_id
1 'polypeptide(L)'
;VTTTNDDSLRKALHGLGFSDIEALVYAFLAGREPATGYRISHGIGKPTANTYKAIASLVQQGAVQVDEGGSRLIRAVPPDELLAGLERRAREHREAARAALAERNADVSDERVYTLRARDQVLERARAMLGRAREIVLGDLFPAPLDALAGDLAAAAQRGVRVVVKVYSPVDVPGVAEVPEADAARALSEWPGQQLSLVVDADEHLLALFDATLAKVHQAVWSRSTFLSCLHHNHVAMEILHTAWKGRGPRAGADSLVGISLLSSRPAGLRRLQELTGSGVPTTPDGEDR
;
A
#
# COMPACT_ATOMS: atom_id res chain seq x y z
N VAL A 1 -10.71 -31.03 -18.09
CA VAL A 1 -10.95 -30.27 -16.84
C VAL A 1 -9.66 -30.03 -16.05
N THR A 2 -8.56 -30.77 -16.35
CA THR A 2 -7.27 -30.72 -15.60
C THR A 2 -6.38 -29.53 -16.01
N THR A 3 -6.51 -29.01 -17.22
CA THR A 3 -5.60 -27.98 -17.78
C THR A 3 -5.74 -26.59 -17.15
N THR A 4 -6.94 -26.19 -16.75
CA THR A 4 -7.18 -24.84 -16.19
C THR A 4 -6.67 -24.71 -14.75
N ASN A 5 -6.70 -25.79 -13.97
CA ASN A 5 -6.21 -25.81 -12.58
C ASN A 5 -4.68 -25.81 -12.51
N ASP A 6 -4.02 -26.50 -13.45
CA ASP A 6 -2.55 -26.53 -13.53
C ASP A 6 -1.97 -25.17 -13.94
N ASP A 7 -2.62 -24.41 -14.82
CA ASP A 7 -2.19 -23.07 -15.21
C ASP A 7 -2.37 -22.05 -14.05
N SER A 8 -3.45 -22.17 -13.30
CA SER A 8 -3.69 -21.35 -12.12
C SER A 8 -2.64 -21.60 -11.03
N LEU A 9 -2.35 -22.88 -10.74
CA LEU A 9 -1.33 -23.29 -9.78
C LEU A 9 0.06 -22.77 -10.20
N ARG A 10 0.42 -22.91 -11.48
CA ARG A 10 1.70 -22.40 -12.00
C ARG A 10 1.84 -20.90 -11.84
N LYS A 11 0.80 -20.12 -12.18
CA LYS A 11 0.79 -18.66 -11.96
C LYS A 11 0.97 -18.29 -10.51
N ALA A 12 0.30 -19.00 -9.59
CA ALA A 12 0.44 -18.78 -8.17
C ALA A 12 1.88 -19.07 -7.68
N LEU A 13 2.47 -20.19 -8.11
CA LEU A 13 3.85 -20.54 -7.77
C LEU A 13 4.87 -19.53 -8.33
N HIS A 14 4.63 -19.02 -9.54
CA HIS A 14 5.43 -17.92 -10.10
C HIS A 14 5.39 -16.67 -9.24
N GLY A 15 4.21 -16.29 -8.73
CA GLY A 15 4.05 -15.18 -7.80
C GLY A 15 4.85 -15.37 -6.50
N LEU A 16 5.17 -16.62 -6.13
CA LEU A 16 6.01 -16.97 -4.98
C LEU A 16 7.51 -17.10 -5.34
N GLY A 17 7.90 -16.80 -6.59
CA GLY A 17 9.29 -16.78 -7.05
C GLY A 17 9.82 -18.08 -7.65
N PHE A 18 8.95 -19.07 -7.89
CA PHE A 18 9.36 -20.30 -8.60
C PHE A 18 9.56 -20.02 -10.08
N SER A 19 10.61 -20.58 -10.67
CA SER A 19 10.78 -20.61 -12.12
C SER A 19 9.77 -21.56 -12.78
N ASP A 20 9.61 -21.46 -14.12
CA ASP A 20 8.69 -22.32 -14.88
C ASP A 20 8.87 -23.81 -14.62
N ILE A 21 10.14 -24.26 -14.59
CA ILE A 21 10.44 -25.68 -14.41
C ILE A 21 10.25 -26.09 -12.95
N GLU A 22 10.59 -25.24 -11.99
CA GLU A 22 10.36 -25.50 -10.57
C GLU A 22 8.86 -25.64 -10.27
N ALA A 23 8.05 -24.73 -10.79
CA ALA A 23 6.59 -24.80 -10.67
C ALA A 23 6.03 -26.10 -11.27
N LEU A 24 6.52 -26.53 -12.44
CA LEU A 24 6.12 -27.80 -13.06
C LEU A 24 6.54 -29.02 -12.23
N VAL A 25 7.77 -29.03 -11.70
CA VAL A 25 8.28 -30.13 -10.87
C VAL A 25 7.47 -30.26 -9.59
N TYR A 26 7.23 -29.13 -8.90
CA TYR A 26 6.45 -29.15 -7.68
C TYR A 26 5.00 -29.56 -7.92
N ALA A 27 4.34 -29.00 -8.93
CA ALA A 27 2.98 -29.37 -9.32
C ALA A 27 2.86 -30.86 -9.74
N PHE A 28 3.89 -31.42 -10.39
CA PHE A 28 3.92 -32.83 -10.72
C PHE A 28 3.99 -33.72 -9.48
N LEU A 29 4.71 -33.33 -8.45
CA LEU A 29 4.92 -34.10 -7.22
C LEU A 29 3.82 -33.90 -6.18
N ALA A 30 3.15 -32.75 -6.20
CA ALA A 30 2.13 -32.39 -5.21
C ALA A 30 0.96 -33.41 -5.27
N GLY A 31 0.68 -34.05 -4.12
CA GLY A 31 -0.39 -35.05 -3.98
C GLY A 31 -0.12 -36.37 -4.70
N ARG A 32 1.12 -36.66 -5.09
CA ARG A 32 1.52 -37.92 -5.75
C ARG A 32 2.59 -38.66 -4.96
N GLU A 33 2.74 -39.95 -5.29
CA GLU A 33 3.82 -40.78 -4.80
C GLU A 33 5.20 -40.23 -5.18
N PRO A 34 6.23 -40.42 -4.33
CA PRO A 34 7.58 -40.03 -4.65
C PRO A 34 8.07 -40.61 -5.98
N ALA A 35 8.82 -39.82 -6.73
CA ALA A 35 9.29 -40.18 -8.06
C ALA A 35 10.77 -39.87 -8.26
N THR A 36 11.45 -40.62 -9.15
CA THR A 36 12.83 -40.32 -9.54
C THR A 36 12.87 -39.08 -10.44
N GLY A 37 14.01 -38.37 -10.45
CA GLY A 37 14.18 -37.20 -11.33
C GLY A 37 13.97 -37.52 -12.81
N TYR A 38 14.28 -38.74 -13.25
CA TYR A 38 14.00 -39.20 -14.60
C TYR A 38 12.48 -39.29 -14.89
N ARG A 39 11.73 -39.89 -13.95
CA ARG A 39 10.26 -39.99 -14.08
C ARG A 39 9.59 -38.61 -14.08
N ILE A 40 10.10 -37.70 -13.27
CA ILE A 40 9.63 -36.31 -13.21
C ILE A 40 9.88 -35.61 -14.56
N SER A 41 11.13 -35.68 -15.10
CA SER A 41 11.49 -35.03 -16.36
C SER A 41 10.61 -35.49 -17.53
N HIS A 42 10.34 -36.78 -17.56
CA HIS A 42 9.45 -37.37 -18.57
C HIS A 42 7.99 -36.93 -18.40
N GLY A 43 7.53 -36.90 -17.14
CA GLY A 43 6.16 -36.49 -16.81
C GLY A 43 5.85 -35.04 -17.10
N ILE A 44 6.83 -34.14 -16.94
CA ILE A 44 6.67 -32.69 -17.24
C ILE A 44 7.11 -32.32 -18.67
N GLY A 45 7.63 -33.27 -19.46
CA GLY A 45 8.09 -33.02 -20.81
C GLY A 45 9.27 -32.06 -20.93
N LYS A 46 10.20 -32.08 -19.95
CA LYS A 46 11.37 -31.20 -19.94
C LYS A 46 12.68 -31.97 -19.97
N PRO A 47 13.78 -31.37 -20.47
CA PRO A 47 15.09 -32.00 -20.48
C PRO A 47 15.53 -32.41 -19.08
N THR A 48 16.07 -33.62 -18.97
CA THR A 48 16.49 -34.21 -17.68
C THR A 48 17.47 -33.30 -16.92
N ALA A 49 18.46 -32.72 -17.60
CA ALA A 49 19.43 -31.82 -16.99
C ALA A 49 18.79 -30.58 -16.34
N ASN A 50 17.82 -29.99 -17.01
CA ASN A 50 17.09 -28.82 -16.51
C ASN A 50 16.19 -29.20 -15.32
N THR A 51 15.58 -30.37 -15.37
CA THR A 51 14.74 -30.90 -14.28
C THR A 51 15.58 -31.15 -13.03
N TYR A 52 16.78 -31.73 -13.14
CA TYR A 52 17.66 -31.93 -12.00
C TYR A 52 18.16 -30.61 -11.40
N LYS A 53 18.43 -29.58 -12.21
CA LYS A 53 18.75 -28.23 -11.71
C LYS A 53 17.57 -27.65 -10.91
N ALA A 54 16.37 -27.77 -11.43
CA ALA A 54 15.16 -27.31 -10.74
C ALA A 54 14.93 -28.09 -9.42
N ILE A 55 15.13 -29.40 -9.41
CA ILE A 55 15.03 -30.22 -8.20
C ILE A 55 16.06 -29.78 -7.17
N ALA A 56 17.31 -29.53 -7.57
CA ALA A 56 18.35 -29.06 -6.65
C ALA A 56 17.99 -27.70 -6.04
N SER A 57 17.45 -26.78 -6.82
CA SER A 57 16.95 -25.50 -6.35
C SER A 57 15.76 -25.66 -5.40
N LEU A 58 14.79 -26.52 -5.72
CA LEU A 58 13.64 -26.81 -4.87
C LEU A 58 14.04 -27.47 -3.52
N VAL A 59 15.09 -28.28 -3.52
CA VAL A 59 15.66 -28.81 -2.26
C VAL A 59 16.21 -27.68 -1.39
N GLN A 60 16.97 -26.75 -1.97
CA GLN A 60 17.49 -25.56 -1.26
C GLN A 60 16.36 -24.64 -0.75
N GLN A 61 15.30 -24.53 -1.53
CA GLN A 61 14.11 -23.80 -1.14
C GLN A 61 13.22 -24.55 -0.12
N GLY A 62 13.55 -25.82 0.20
CA GLY A 62 12.75 -26.64 1.10
C GLY A 62 11.37 -27.01 0.54
N ALA A 63 11.21 -26.97 -0.78
CA ALA A 63 9.96 -27.31 -1.46
C ALA A 63 9.83 -28.81 -1.79
N VAL A 64 10.95 -29.52 -1.90
CA VAL A 64 10.99 -30.95 -2.10
C VAL A 64 12.01 -31.60 -1.19
N GLN A 65 11.81 -32.87 -0.88
CA GLN A 65 12.71 -33.71 -0.11
C GLN A 65 13.20 -34.87 -0.99
N VAL A 66 14.46 -35.24 -0.81
CA VAL A 66 15.09 -36.35 -1.53
C VAL A 66 15.39 -37.45 -0.52
N ASP A 67 14.91 -38.65 -0.80
CA ASP A 67 15.30 -39.86 -0.09
C ASP A 67 16.66 -40.32 -0.61
N GLU A 68 17.64 -40.37 0.27
CA GLU A 68 19.02 -40.82 -0.03
C GLU A 68 19.17 -42.36 -0.09
N GLY A 69 18.07 -43.11 0.19
CA GLY A 69 18.01 -44.55 0.01
C GLY A 69 17.98 -44.93 -1.47
N GLY A 70 18.89 -45.76 -1.92
CA GLY A 70 18.96 -46.46 -3.22
C GLY A 70 18.52 -45.77 -4.50
N SER A 71 17.27 -45.38 -4.63
CA SER A 71 16.68 -44.88 -5.90
C SER A 71 16.49 -43.35 -5.98
N ARG A 72 17.00 -42.58 -5.03
CA ARG A 72 16.85 -41.09 -4.97
C ARG A 72 15.45 -40.64 -5.33
N LEU A 73 14.46 -41.04 -4.53
CA LEU A 73 13.08 -40.65 -4.70
C LEU A 73 12.87 -39.20 -4.19
N ILE A 74 12.12 -38.43 -4.95
CA ILE A 74 11.81 -37.02 -4.67
C ILE A 74 10.33 -36.92 -4.36
N ARG A 75 10.00 -36.26 -3.26
CA ARG A 75 8.62 -35.95 -2.87
C ARG A 75 8.43 -34.44 -2.65
N ALA A 76 7.24 -33.93 -2.93
CA ALA A 76 6.87 -32.58 -2.54
C ALA A 76 6.71 -32.47 -1.03
N VAL A 77 7.17 -31.35 -0.47
CA VAL A 77 6.78 -30.93 0.88
C VAL A 77 5.29 -30.54 0.83
N PRO A 78 4.50 -30.90 1.85
CA PRO A 78 3.07 -30.53 1.88
C PRO A 78 2.87 -29.03 1.63
N PRO A 79 1.82 -28.62 0.87
CA PRO A 79 1.61 -27.22 0.50
C PRO A 79 1.60 -26.26 1.69
N ASP A 80 0.92 -26.59 2.78
CA ASP A 80 0.82 -25.72 3.96
C ASP A 80 2.20 -25.52 4.62
N GLU A 81 3.00 -26.59 4.70
CA GLU A 81 4.36 -26.52 5.24
C GLU A 81 5.28 -25.70 4.35
N LEU A 82 5.19 -25.85 3.02
CA LEU A 82 5.93 -25.06 2.06
C LEU A 82 5.58 -23.57 2.18
N LEU A 83 4.30 -23.23 2.16
CA LEU A 83 3.83 -21.83 2.23
C LEU A 83 4.26 -21.17 3.54
N ALA A 84 4.09 -21.84 4.68
CA ALA A 84 4.58 -21.34 5.97
C ALA A 84 6.10 -21.14 5.98
N GLY A 85 6.85 -22.03 5.35
CA GLY A 85 8.32 -21.93 5.20
C GLY A 85 8.74 -20.74 4.33
N LEU A 86 8.04 -20.52 3.21
CA LEU A 86 8.27 -19.36 2.33
C LEU A 86 7.98 -18.04 3.05
N GLU A 87 6.86 -17.95 3.76
CA GLU A 87 6.47 -16.76 4.52
C GLU A 87 7.50 -16.42 5.61
N ARG A 88 7.95 -17.41 6.38
CA ARG A 88 8.98 -17.21 7.40
C ARG A 88 10.27 -16.66 6.79
N ARG A 89 10.78 -17.28 5.73
CA ARG A 89 12.00 -16.82 5.04
C ARG A 89 11.86 -15.42 4.46
N ALA A 90 10.71 -15.12 3.83
CA ALA A 90 10.44 -13.78 3.32
C ALA A 90 10.46 -12.74 4.43
N ARG A 91 9.94 -13.06 5.61
CA ARG A 91 9.99 -12.19 6.80
C ARG A 91 11.42 -11.96 7.27
N GLU A 92 12.21 -13.02 7.42
CA GLU A 92 13.62 -12.95 7.84
C GLU A 92 14.45 -12.11 6.86
N HIS A 93 14.34 -12.37 5.55
CA HIS A 93 15.03 -11.58 4.52
C HIS A 93 14.61 -10.12 4.50
N ARG A 94 13.33 -9.84 4.69
CA ARG A 94 12.82 -8.46 4.78
C ARG A 94 13.41 -7.73 5.99
N GLU A 95 13.50 -8.38 7.14
CA GLU A 95 14.07 -7.78 8.35
C GLU A 95 15.58 -7.54 8.20
N ALA A 96 16.32 -8.49 7.65
CA ALA A 96 17.74 -8.34 7.35
C ALA A 96 17.99 -7.21 6.34
N ALA A 97 17.20 -7.15 5.26
CA ALA A 97 17.30 -6.09 4.28
C ALA A 97 16.96 -4.72 4.88
N ARG A 98 15.93 -4.65 5.73
CA ARG A 98 15.54 -3.42 6.44
C ARG A 98 16.67 -2.91 7.33
N ALA A 99 17.31 -3.79 8.11
CA ALA A 99 18.42 -3.43 8.95
C ALA A 99 19.62 -2.90 8.13
N ALA A 100 20.00 -3.61 7.07
CA ALA A 100 21.10 -3.21 6.20
C ALA A 100 20.83 -1.89 5.44
N LEU A 101 19.58 -1.61 5.08
CA LEU A 101 19.18 -0.36 4.41
C LEU A 101 19.05 0.82 5.39
N ALA A 102 18.71 0.56 6.66
CA ALA A 102 18.61 1.61 7.67
C ALA A 102 19.96 2.32 7.90
N GLU A 103 21.07 1.58 7.82
CA GLU A 103 22.42 2.15 7.93
C GLU A 103 22.80 3.06 6.75
N ARG A 104 22.12 2.94 5.61
CA ARG A 104 22.41 3.72 4.38
C ARG A 104 21.47 4.91 4.18
N ASN A 105 20.29 4.88 4.78
CA ASN A 105 19.32 5.96 4.70
C ASN A 105 19.58 6.99 5.81
N ALA A 106 20.70 7.72 5.71
CA ALA A 106 20.77 9.04 6.33
C ALA A 106 19.64 9.89 5.71
N ASP A 107 18.86 10.54 6.53
CA ASP A 107 17.69 11.35 6.18
C ASP A 107 18.09 12.48 5.22
N VAL A 108 18.22 12.17 3.94
CA VAL A 108 18.37 13.18 2.90
C VAL A 108 16.98 13.77 2.72
N SER A 109 16.78 15.01 3.18
CA SER A 109 15.58 15.79 2.89
C SER A 109 15.44 15.88 1.36
N ASP A 110 14.61 15.03 0.79
CA ASP A 110 14.37 14.99 -0.64
C ASP A 110 13.07 15.71 -0.96
N GLU A 111 13.18 16.96 -1.41
CA GLU A 111 12.05 17.82 -1.76
C GLU A 111 11.61 17.69 -3.22
N ARG A 112 12.15 16.72 -3.96
CA ARG A 112 11.79 16.50 -5.35
C ARG A 112 10.37 16.01 -5.50
N VAL A 113 9.81 16.32 -6.68
CA VAL A 113 8.52 15.78 -7.11
C VAL A 113 8.77 14.57 -8.00
N TYR A 114 8.24 13.43 -7.60
CA TYR A 114 8.36 12.16 -8.32
C TYR A 114 7.09 11.84 -9.07
N THR A 115 7.22 11.41 -10.32
CA THR A 115 6.11 10.88 -11.11
C THR A 115 5.99 9.37 -10.91
N LEU A 116 4.78 8.90 -10.60
CA LEU A 116 4.47 7.48 -10.50
C LEU A 116 3.65 7.07 -11.72
N ARG A 117 3.94 5.90 -12.30
CA ARG A 117 3.35 5.50 -13.59
C ARG A 117 2.52 4.21 -13.51
N ALA A 118 2.68 3.43 -12.47
CA ALA A 118 1.95 2.18 -12.27
C ALA A 118 0.99 2.30 -11.09
N ARG A 119 -0.20 1.68 -11.23
CA ARG A 119 -1.21 1.61 -10.19
C ARG A 119 -0.62 1.14 -8.85
N ASP A 120 0.12 0.04 -8.89
CA ASP A 120 0.67 -0.56 -7.67
C ASP A 120 1.71 0.36 -7.01
N GLN A 121 2.51 1.10 -7.80
CA GLN A 121 3.42 2.12 -7.25
C GLN A 121 2.68 3.22 -6.50
N VAL A 122 1.54 3.68 -7.02
CA VAL A 122 0.72 4.72 -6.39
C VAL A 122 0.10 4.20 -5.10
N LEU A 123 -0.53 3.03 -5.14
CA LEU A 123 -1.19 2.45 -3.97
C LEU A 123 -0.19 2.07 -2.86
N GLU A 124 0.95 1.47 -3.22
CA GLU A 124 2.02 1.16 -2.25
C GLU A 124 2.61 2.44 -1.64
N ARG A 125 2.75 3.50 -2.42
CA ARG A 125 3.17 4.81 -1.89
C ARG A 125 2.15 5.36 -0.90
N ALA A 126 0.86 5.33 -1.23
CA ALA A 126 -0.21 5.75 -0.32
C ALA A 126 -0.19 4.95 0.99
N ARG A 127 -0.09 3.62 0.91
CA ARG A 127 0.03 2.74 2.09
C ARG A 127 1.25 3.09 2.95
N ALA A 128 2.39 3.31 2.31
CA ALA A 128 3.61 3.70 3.01
C ALA A 128 3.49 5.07 3.70
N MET A 129 2.80 6.05 3.09
CA MET A 129 2.48 7.35 3.69
C MET A 129 1.57 7.16 4.90
N LEU A 130 0.45 6.44 4.74
CA LEU A 130 -0.50 6.15 5.82
C LEU A 130 0.18 5.40 6.98
N GLY A 131 1.07 4.44 6.67
CA GLY A 131 1.83 3.71 7.68
C GLY A 131 2.79 4.58 8.52
N ARG A 132 3.27 5.71 7.96
CA ARG A 132 4.16 6.67 8.66
C ARG A 132 3.43 7.84 9.33
N ALA A 133 2.14 8.03 9.04
CA ALA A 133 1.34 9.11 9.59
C ALA A 133 1.40 9.13 11.12
N ARG A 134 1.54 10.32 11.70
CA ARG A 134 1.70 10.54 13.14
C ARG A 134 0.62 11.44 13.74
N GLU A 135 0.19 12.47 13.02
CA GLU A 135 -0.71 13.51 13.52
C GLU A 135 -2.02 13.57 12.74
N ILE A 136 -1.93 13.82 11.44
CA ILE A 136 -3.11 14.05 10.62
C ILE A 136 -2.96 13.52 9.20
N VAL A 137 -4.03 12.92 8.70
CA VAL A 137 -4.21 12.52 7.29
C VAL A 137 -5.42 13.25 6.75
N LEU A 138 -5.24 13.98 5.66
CA LEU A 138 -6.35 14.53 4.88
C LEU A 138 -6.40 13.89 3.51
N GLY A 139 -7.59 13.56 3.04
CA GLY A 139 -7.80 12.97 1.72
C GLY A 139 -9.04 13.49 1.02
N ASP A 140 -8.95 13.56 -0.30
CA ASP A 140 -10.07 13.65 -1.23
C ASP A 140 -10.00 12.42 -2.12
N LEU A 141 -10.84 11.42 -1.81
CA LEU A 141 -10.73 10.06 -2.34
C LEU A 141 -12.01 9.67 -3.07
N PHE A 142 -11.87 9.34 -4.35
CA PHE A 142 -12.92 8.74 -5.14
C PHE A 142 -13.17 7.28 -4.73
N PRO A 143 -14.30 6.66 -5.10
CA PRO A 143 -14.70 5.37 -4.55
C PRO A 143 -13.64 4.27 -4.66
N ALA A 144 -13.06 4.06 -5.85
CA ALA A 144 -12.14 2.94 -6.04
C ALA A 144 -10.79 3.11 -5.29
N PRO A 145 -10.13 4.28 -5.25
CA PRO A 145 -9.00 4.52 -4.35
C PRO A 145 -9.34 4.39 -2.86
N LEU A 146 -10.54 4.85 -2.45
CA LEU A 146 -10.99 4.74 -1.07
C LEU A 146 -11.11 3.27 -0.65
N ASP A 147 -11.79 2.45 -1.47
CA ASP A 147 -11.92 1.00 -1.22
C ASP A 147 -10.55 0.30 -1.12
N ALA A 148 -9.61 0.68 -2.01
CA ALA A 148 -8.27 0.11 -2.03
C ALA A 148 -7.41 0.47 -0.81
N LEU A 149 -7.74 1.55 -0.09
CA LEU A 149 -6.97 2.09 1.04
C LEU A 149 -7.75 2.08 2.37
N ALA A 150 -9.01 1.61 2.40
CA ALA A 150 -9.87 1.66 3.58
C ALA A 150 -9.22 1.00 4.81
N GLY A 151 -8.60 -0.17 4.65
CA GLY A 151 -7.89 -0.87 5.72
C GLY A 151 -6.69 -0.08 6.26
N ASP A 152 -5.95 0.60 5.40
CA ASP A 152 -4.77 1.39 5.78
C ASP A 152 -5.18 2.70 6.48
N LEU A 153 -6.27 3.33 6.05
CA LEU A 153 -6.88 4.50 6.70
C LEU A 153 -7.36 4.13 8.11
N ALA A 154 -8.09 3.02 8.25
CA ALA A 154 -8.53 2.52 9.55
C ALA A 154 -7.34 2.20 10.46
N ALA A 155 -6.30 1.57 9.94
CA ALA A 155 -5.09 1.27 10.71
C ALA A 155 -4.36 2.55 11.18
N ALA A 156 -4.34 3.62 10.37
CA ALA A 156 -3.82 4.92 10.78
C ALA A 156 -4.65 5.51 11.92
N ALA A 157 -5.99 5.51 11.80
CA ALA A 157 -6.89 5.99 12.82
C ALA A 157 -6.76 5.22 14.15
N GLN A 158 -6.62 3.89 14.10
CA GLN A 158 -6.38 3.04 15.28
C GLN A 158 -5.07 3.38 16.00
N ARG A 159 -4.06 3.92 15.32
CA ARG A 159 -2.83 4.42 15.93
C ARG A 159 -2.98 5.81 16.59
N GLY A 160 -4.17 6.40 16.57
CA GLY A 160 -4.45 7.73 17.11
C GLY A 160 -4.19 8.87 16.12
N VAL A 161 -3.93 8.56 14.84
CA VAL A 161 -3.81 9.58 13.79
C VAL A 161 -5.20 10.12 13.47
N ARG A 162 -5.32 11.45 13.38
CA ARG A 162 -6.56 12.09 12.94
C ARG A 162 -6.74 11.92 11.44
N VAL A 163 -7.66 11.07 11.01
CA VAL A 163 -7.93 10.82 9.59
C VAL A 163 -9.24 11.46 9.19
N VAL A 164 -9.19 12.37 8.21
CA VAL A 164 -10.37 13.06 7.67
C VAL A 164 -10.35 12.96 6.15
N VAL A 165 -11.41 12.41 5.57
CA VAL A 165 -11.50 12.19 4.12
C VAL A 165 -12.81 12.72 3.55
N LYS A 166 -12.73 13.44 2.42
CA LYS A 166 -13.86 13.72 1.56
C LYS A 166 -14.15 12.48 0.74
N VAL A 167 -15.43 12.05 0.72
CA VAL A 167 -15.87 10.81 0.07
C VAL A 167 -17.05 11.07 -0.86
N TYR A 168 -17.20 10.21 -1.89
CA TYR A 168 -18.23 10.33 -2.93
C TYR A 168 -19.18 9.12 -2.96
N SER A 169 -19.03 8.20 -2.03
CA SER A 169 -19.94 7.08 -1.79
C SER A 169 -20.06 6.86 -0.30
N PRO A 170 -21.18 6.33 0.19
CA PRO A 170 -21.29 5.91 1.58
C PRO A 170 -20.27 4.80 1.86
N VAL A 171 -19.38 5.03 2.78
CA VAL A 171 -18.41 4.04 3.28
C VAL A 171 -18.39 4.22 4.79
N ASP A 172 -18.14 3.16 5.53
CA ASP A 172 -17.93 3.23 6.98
C ASP A 172 -16.54 2.67 7.28
N VAL A 173 -15.56 3.59 7.31
CA VAL A 173 -14.18 3.21 7.67
C VAL A 173 -13.95 3.49 9.16
N PRO A 174 -13.71 2.45 9.97
CA PRO A 174 -13.60 2.60 11.42
C PRO A 174 -12.58 3.65 11.86
N GLY A 175 -13.03 4.63 12.65
CA GLY A 175 -12.19 5.68 13.23
C GLY A 175 -11.83 6.81 12.25
N VAL A 176 -12.29 6.77 11.02
CA VAL A 176 -12.09 7.81 10.00
C VAL A 176 -13.27 8.79 10.03
N ALA A 177 -12.98 10.08 10.01
CA ALA A 177 -14.00 11.12 9.84
C ALA A 177 -14.28 11.30 8.34
N GLU A 178 -15.42 10.82 7.88
CA GLU A 178 -15.86 10.93 6.51
C GLU A 178 -16.71 12.17 6.29
N VAL A 179 -16.40 12.90 5.22
CA VAL A 179 -17.16 14.09 4.79
C VAL A 179 -17.75 13.83 3.41
N PRO A 180 -19.04 13.42 3.34
CA PRO A 180 -19.64 13.05 2.08
C PRO A 180 -19.89 14.28 1.20
N GLU A 181 -19.58 14.18 -0.09
CA GLU A 181 -19.96 15.18 -1.10
C GLU A 181 -21.48 15.13 -1.32
N ALA A 182 -22.14 16.27 -1.16
CA ALA A 182 -23.60 16.36 -1.25
C ALA A 182 -24.14 16.02 -2.64
N ASP A 183 -23.39 16.36 -3.70
CA ASP A 183 -23.73 16.06 -5.08
C ASP A 183 -22.69 15.13 -5.71
N ALA A 184 -22.46 13.99 -5.05
CA ALA A 184 -21.44 13.03 -5.45
C ALA A 184 -21.66 12.49 -6.87
N ALA A 185 -22.92 12.24 -7.26
CA ALA A 185 -23.24 11.72 -8.59
C ALA A 185 -22.81 12.68 -9.69
N ARG A 186 -23.07 13.97 -9.50
CA ARG A 186 -22.65 15.02 -10.42
C ARG A 186 -21.13 15.14 -10.45
N ALA A 187 -20.48 15.22 -9.30
CA ALA A 187 -19.02 15.32 -9.20
C ALA A 187 -18.32 14.16 -9.93
N LEU A 188 -18.80 12.93 -9.72
CA LEU A 188 -18.26 11.73 -10.38
C LEU A 188 -18.53 11.70 -11.89
N SER A 189 -19.65 12.32 -12.36
CA SER A 189 -19.95 12.36 -13.78
C SER A 189 -19.18 13.44 -14.55
N GLU A 190 -18.85 14.54 -13.88
CA GLU A 190 -18.10 15.66 -14.46
C GLU A 190 -16.58 15.44 -14.42
N TRP A 191 -16.08 14.66 -13.46
CA TRP A 191 -14.64 14.40 -13.29
C TRP A 191 -14.19 13.13 -14.02
N PRO A 192 -13.16 13.21 -14.86
CA PRO A 192 -12.72 12.05 -15.64
C PRO A 192 -11.92 11.06 -14.79
N GLY A 193 -12.49 9.86 -14.54
CA GLY A 193 -11.77 8.75 -13.90
C GLY A 193 -11.85 8.76 -12.38
N GLN A 194 -10.82 8.18 -11.73
CA GLN A 194 -10.74 8.02 -10.28
C GLN A 194 -9.62 8.90 -9.71
N GLN A 195 -9.94 9.75 -8.75
CA GLN A 195 -8.98 10.64 -8.10
C GLN A 195 -8.52 10.09 -6.75
N LEU A 196 -7.23 10.21 -6.49
CA LEU A 196 -6.63 10.05 -5.18
C LEU A 196 -5.83 11.31 -4.85
N SER A 197 -6.23 12.04 -3.85
CA SER A 197 -5.53 13.17 -3.27
C SER A 197 -5.30 12.88 -1.79
N LEU A 198 -4.05 12.78 -1.36
CA LEU A 198 -3.67 12.40 -0.01
C LEU A 198 -2.54 13.28 0.48
N VAL A 199 -2.68 13.79 1.70
CA VAL A 199 -1.62 14.53 2.39
C VAL A 199 -1.50 14.03 3.83
N VAL A 200 -0.26 13.81 4.27
CA VAL A 200 0.07 13.26 5.58
C VAL A 200 0.94 14.27 6.33
N ASP A 201 0.52 14.64 7.53
CA ASP A 201 1.22 15.52 8.47
C ASP A 201 1.65 16.88 7.88
N ALA A 202 1.05 17.28 6.75
CA ALA A 202 1.49 18.40 5.89
C ALA A 202 2.97 18.32 5.45
N ASP A 203 3.59 17.15 5.54
CA ASP A 203 5.01 16.89 5.22
C ASP A 203 5.19 16.05 3.95
N GLU A 204 4.15 15.31 3.56
CA GLU A 204 4.17 14.41 2.39
C GLU A 204 2.83 14.44 1.68
N HIS A 205 2.82 14.47 0.34
CA HIS A 205 1.59 14.45 -0.44
C HIS A 205 1.67 13.55 -1.67
N LEU A 206 0.52 13.03 -2.06
CA LEU A 206 0.33 12.19 -3.24
C LEU A 206 -0.94 12.60 -3.96
N LEU A 207 -0.82 12.88 -5.25
CA LEU A 207 -1.92 13.18 -6.17
C LEU A 207 -1.91 12.14 -7.27
N ALA A 208 -3.05 11.54 -7.57
CA ALA A 208 -3.16 10.62 -8.69
C ALA A 208 -4.51 10.69 -9.36
N LEU A 209 -4.49 10.58 -10.68
CA LEU A 209 -5.64 10.38 -11.54
C LEU A 209 -5.50 9.05 -12.27
N PHE A 210 -6.49 8.20 -12.06
CA PHE A 210 -6.60 6.90 -12.73
C PHE A 210 -7.75 6.90 -13.74
N ASP A 211 -7.80 5.88 -14.57
CA ASP A 211 -8.99 5.59 -15.36
C ASP A 211 -10.17 5.17 -14.45
N ALA A 212 -11.34 5.04 -15.02
CA ALA A 212 -12.56 4.70 -14.28
C ALA A 212 -12.49 3.35 -13.54
N THR A 213 -11.61 2.44 -13.96
CA THR A 213 -11.47 1.08 -13.43
C THR A 213 -10.32 0.92 -12.44
N LEU A 214 -9.59 1.99 -12.14
CA LEU A 214 -8.36 1.99 -11.33
C LEU A 214 -7.23 1.12 -11.92
N ALA A 215 -7.30 0.78 -13.21
CA ALA A 215 -6.30 -0.08 -13.84
C ALA A 215 -5.10 0.70 -14.38
N LYS A 216 -5.34 1.91 -14.91
CA LYS A 216 -4.32 2.75 -15.55
C LYS A 216 -4.14 4.07 -14.82
N VAL A 217 -2.88 4.44 -14.58
CA VAL A 217 -2.51 5.78 -14.09
C VAL A 217 -2.38 6.73 -15.28
N HIS A 218 -3.16 7.80 -15.29
CA HIS A 218 -3.02 8.88 -16.25
C HIS A 218 -1.95 9.86 -15.81
N GLN A 219 -1.99 10.24 -14.55
CA GLN A 219 -0.97 11.11 -13.93
C GLN A 219 -0.92 10.82 -12.44
N ALA A 220 0.28 10.73 -11.88
CA ALA A 220 0.46 10.69 -10.45
C ALA A 220 1.79 11.35 -10.07
N VAL A 221 1.76 12.12 -8.99
CA VAL A 221 2.91 12.81 -8.42
C VAL A 221 2.95 12.60 -6.91
N TRP A 222 4.16 12.42 -6.40
CA TRP A 222 4.44 12.30 -4.99
C TRP A 222 5.63 13.18 -4.62
N SER A 223 5.58 13.81 -3.46
CA SER A 223 6.69 14.61 -2.94
C SER A 223 6.70 14.67 -1.42
N ARG A 224 7.89 14.88 -0.86
CA ARG A 224 8.15 15.25 0.53
C ARG A 224 8.59 16.72 0.65
N SER A 225 8.33 17.53 -0.37
CA SER A 225 8.51 18.98 -0.24
C SER A 225 7.56 19.52 0.81
N THR A 226 8.12 20.01 1.91
CA THR A 226 7.35 20.58 3.03
C THR A 226 6.47 21.73 2.56
N PHE A 227 6.99 22.61 1.70
CA PHE A 227 6.22 23.74 1.17
C PHE A 227 5.02 23.28 0.34
N LEU A 228 5.24 22.39 -0.63
CA LEU A 228 4.17 21.88 -1.49
C LEU A 228 3.14 21.05 -0.68
N SER A 229 3.61 20.30 0.30
CA SER A 229 2.73 19.50 1.16
C SER A 229 1.87 20.39 2.05
N CYS A 230 2.40 21.49 2.58
CA CYS A 230 1.61 22.49 3.33
C CYS A 230 0.57 23.17 2.44
N LEU A 231 0.92 23.55 1.21
CA LEU A 231 -0.05 24.13 0.25
C LEU A 231 -1.17 23.13 -0.06
N HIS A 232 -0.79 21.87 -0.31
CA HIS A 232 -1.75 20.83 -0.61
C HIS A 232 -2.64 20.49 0.60
N HIS A 233 -2.07 20.48 1.81
CA HIS A 233 -2.82 20.33 3.05
C HIS A 233 -3.90 21.42 3.18
N ASN A 234 -3.53 22.67 2.96
CA ASN A 234 -4.48 23.77 3.02
C ASN A 234 -5.58 23.63 1.95
N HIS A 235 -5.22 23.22 0.75
CA HIS A 235 -6.18 22.99 -0.33
C HIS A 235 -7.19 21.89 0.06
N VAL A 236 -6.73 20.71 0.46
CA VAL A 236 -7.60 19.59 0.84
C VAL A 236 -8.44 19.94 2.08
N ALA A 237 -7.86 20.64 3.06
CA ALA A 237 -8.60 21.13 4.21
C ALA A 237 -9.75 22.04 3.81
N MET A 238 -9.53 22.99 2.90
CA MET A 238 -10.56 23.89 2.41
C MET A 238 -11.65 23.16 1.62
N GLU A 239 -11.29 22.16 0.81
CA GLU A 239 -12.26 21.31 0.11
C GLU A 239 -13.16 20.53 1.08
N ILE A 240 -12.56 19.92 2.11
CA ILE A 240 -13.29 19.21 3.17
C ILE A 240 -14.23 20.16 3.92
N LEU A 241 -13.73 21.34 4.32
CA LEU A 241 -14.53 22.35 5.01
C LEU A 241 -15.68 22.86 4.17
N HIS A 242 -15.44 23.15 2.90
CA HIS A 242 -16.45 23.59 1.95
C HIS A 242 -17.55 22.54 1.75
N THR A 243 -17.16 21.28 1.60
CA THR A 243 -18.10 20.16 1.47
C THR A 243 -18.94 19.97 2.73
N ALA A 244 -18.31 20.00 3.91
CA ALA A 244 -19.01 19.92 5.18
C ALA A 244 -20.01 21.07 5.38
N TRP A 245 -19.67 22.26 4.93
CA TRP A 245 -20.56 23.44 5.01
C TRP A 245 -21.76 23.32 4.06
N LYS A 246 -21.55 22.91 2.83
CA LYS A 246 -22.66 22.70 1.86
C LYS A 246 -23.69 21.68 2.35
N GLY A 247 -23.26 20.61 2.98
CA GLY A 247 -24.13 19.53 3.44
C GLY A 247 -25.02 19.85 4.63
N ARG A 248 -24.78 20.93 5.39
CA ARG A 248 -25.46 21.21 6.66
C ARG A 248 -26.23 22.52 6.73
N GLY A 249 -26.12 23.37 5.70
CA GLY A 249 -26.70 24.71 5.71
C GLY A 249 -25.97 25.73 6.64
N PRO A 250 -26.27 27.03 6.52
CA PRO A 250 -25.41 28.10 7.06
C PRO A 250 -25.26 28.16 8.59
N ARG A 251 -26.17 27.56 9.36
CA ARG A 251 -26.15 27.64 10.85
C ARG A 251 -25.50 26.44 11.54
N ALA A 252 -25.55 25.24 10.94
CA ALA A 252 -24.96 24.04 11.54
C ALA A 252 -23.47 23.87 11.23
N GLY A 253 -22.95 24.60 10.25
CA GLY A 253 -21.56 24.49 9.78
C GLY A 253 -20.52 25.04 10.73
N ALA A 254 -20.81 26.17 11.41
CA ALA A 254 -19.81 26.84 12.24
C ALA A 254 -19.37 26.00 13.47
N ASP A 255 -20.32 25.41 14.21
CA ASP A 255 -20.00 24.63 15.41
C ASP A 255 -19.33 23.27 15.07
N SER A 256 -19.65 22.70 13.92
CA SER A 256 -19.02 21.46 13.44
C SER A 256 -17.63 21.69 12.84
N LEU A 257 -17.38 22.88 12.29
CA LEU A 257 -16.09 23.28 11.74
C LEU A 257 -15.08 23.60 12.86
N VAL A 258 -15.54 24.11 14.01
CA VAL A 258 -14.69 24.31 15.20
C VAL A 258 -14.15 22.97 15.71
N GLY A 259 -14.92 21.89 15.59
CA GLY A 259 -14.44 20.51 15.89
C GLY A 259 -13.43 19.97 14.88
N ILE A 260 -13.46 20.46 13.62
CA ILE A 260 -12.50 20.12 12.56
C ILE A 260 -11.53 21.29 12.38
N SER A 261 -10.81 21.65 13.43
CA SER A 261 -9.77 22.65 13.33
C SER A 261 -8.56 22.11 12.54
N LEU A 262 -8.77 21.91 11.24
CA LEU A 262 -7.76 21.40 10.31
C LEU A 262 -6.62 22.39 10.11
N LEU A 263 -6.89 23.68 10.38
CA LEU A 263 -5.93 24.77 10.26
C LEU A 263 -5.35 25.19 11.61
N SER A 264 -5.97 24.85 12.73
CA SER A 264 -5.49 25.22 14.07
C SER A 264 -4.51 24.20 14.69
N SER A 265 -4.59 22.91 14.28
CA SER A 265 -3.50 21.99 14.55
C SER A 265 -2.34 22.37 13.64
N ARG A 266 -1.20 22.75 14.19
CA ARG A 266 0.02 22.99 13.40
C ARG A 266 0.68 21.64 13.10
N PRO A 267 0.35 20.96 11.95
CA PRO A 267 0.92 19.67 11.64
C PRO A 267 2.45 19.76 11.51
N ALA A 268 3.12 18.62 11.62
CA ALA A 268 4.58 18.54 11.63
C ALA A 268 5.22 19.29 10.45
N GLY A 269 4.67 19.17 9.25
CA GLY A 269 5.15 19.89 8.07
C GLY A 269 5.04 21.41 8.19
N LEU A 270 3.95 21.93 8.77
CA LEU A 270 3.80 23.37 8.96
C LEU A 270 4.78 23.91 10.00
N ARG A 271 5.02 23.19 11.09
CA ARG A 271 6.05 23.55 12.08
C ARG A 271 7.43 23.59 11.44
N ARG A 272 7.76 22.55 10.65
CA ARG A 272 9.03 22.48 9.91
C ARG A 272 9.18 23.62 8.89
N LEU A 273 8.11 23.99 8.17
CA LEU A 273 8.14 25.13 7.26
C LEU A 273 8.41 26.46 8.00
N GLN A 274 7.81 26.66 9.17
CA GLN A 274 8.07 27.84 10.01
C GLN A 274 9.51 27.91 10.50
N GLU A 275 10.10 26.77 10.87
CA GLU A 275 11.53 26.66 11.24
C GLU A 275 12.44 27.03 10.07
N LEU A 276 12.17 26.51 8.86
CA LEU A 276 12.92 26.79 7.65
C LEU A 276 12.90 28.27 7.25
N THR A 277 11.76 28.96 7.49
CA THR A 277 11.59 30.37 7.12
C THR A 277 12.01 31.36 8.22
N GLY A 278 12.44 30.87 9.37
CA GLY A 278 12.76 31.71 10.53
C GLY A 278 11.54 32.43 11.13
N SER A 279 10.33 32.03 10.74
CA SER A 279 9.06 32.65 11.16
C SER A 279 8.56 32.00 12.45
N GLY A 280 9.36 31.93 13.49
CA GLY A 280 8.90 31.49 14.79
C GLY A 280 7.80 32.45 15.32
N VAL A 281 6.53 32.01 15.22
CA VAL A 281 5.45 32.74 15.96
C VAL A 281 5.73 32.60 17.43
N PRO A 282 5.84 33.69 18.17
CA PRO A 282 5.99 33.62 19.62
C PRO A 282 4.85 32.76 20.19
N THR A 283 5.17 31.75 20.94
CA THR A 283 4.18 31.05 21.78
C THR A 283 3.62 32.13 22.73
N THR A 284 2.37 32.52 22.51
CA THR A 284 1.63 33.29 23.50
C THR A 284 1.60 32.42 24.76
N PRO A 285 2.14 32.85 25.91
CA PRO A 285 1.96 32.11 27.13
C PRO A 285 0.46 32.07 27.43
N ASP A 286 0.00 30.89 27.86
CA ASP A 286 -1.36 30.66 28.31
C ASP A 286 -1.83 31.84 29.17
N GLY A 287 -2.97 32.42 28.78
CA GLY A 287 -3.57 33.51 29.51
C GLY A 287 -3.90 33.07 30.92
N GLU A 288 -3.18 33.63 31.87
CA GLU A 288 -3.62 33.71 33.25
C GLU A 288 -5.00 34.37 33.29
N ASP A 289 -5.87 33.76 34.06
CA ASP A 289 -7.18 34.19 34.53
C ASP A 289 -7.40 35.70 34.61
N ARG A 290 -8.47 36.16 33.99
CA ARG A 290 -9.39 37.16 34.59
C ARG A 290 -10.80 37.01 34.05
#